data_dc9d2aec79acd065252e2de6c9bd49d4
#
_entry.id   dc9d2aec79acd065252e2de6c9bd49d4
#
_cell.length_a   1.000
_cell.length_b   1.000
_cell.length_c   1.000
_cell.angle_alpha   90.00
_cell.angle_beta   90.00
_cell.angle_gamma   90.00
#
_symmetry.space_group_name_H-M   'P 1'
#
loop_
_entity.id
_entity.type
_entity.pdbx_description
1 polymer ?
#
loop_
_entity_poly.entity_id
_entity_poly.type
_entity_poly.pdbx_seq_one_letter_code
_entity_poly.pdbx_strand_id
1 'polypeptide(L)'
;MAQAGKTGIWNQRWVRMPLGVIATGLASLLAFHVGQDIAEVAFGEGTAEAAPMIAAAPTPGIAAPKSALAAAPKTPAPAPDSPFVVKSILPINEPIRFGKFYWDETRAPAQGPLVVTIDLTARVISVFRDGHEIGAAAILKGYSEKPTPTGVFPITQKDADHVSNIYDAPMPYMLRLTNDGISIHGSKVEKGYATNGCIGVPEDFARNLFKLARLGDKVIITDGKKMTIGDPILAGEHAS
;
A
#
# COMPACT_ATOMS: atom_id res chain seq x y z
N MET A 1 14.80 54.76 22.74
CA MET A 1 15.93 53.85 23.11
C MET A 1 15.70 52.55 22.37
N ALA A 2 16.50 52.31 21.33
CA ALA A 2 16.42 51.15 20.45
C ALA A 2 17.36 50.06 20.98
N GLN A 3 16.91 48.79 21.01
CA GLN A 3 17.81 47.66 21.17
C GLN A 3 17.68 46.73 19.99
N ALA A 4 18.76 46.57 19.28
CA ALA A 4 18.94 45.69 18.14
C ALA A 4 19.13 44.22 18.58
N GLY A 5 18.33 43.32 18.04
CA GLY A 5 18.49 41.87 18.22
C GLY A 5 19.49 41.29 17.23
N LYS A 6 20.38 40.47 17.72
CA LYS A 6 21.52 39.86 17.03
C LYS A 6 21.06 38.78 16.02
N THR A 7 21.46 38.93 14.76
CA THR A 7 21.42 37.93 13.73
C THR A 7 22.51 36.88 13.94
N GLY A 8 22.12 35.64 14.20
CA GLY A 8 23.02 34.49 14.27
C GLY A 8 23.41 34.01 12.85
N ILE A 9 24.67 34.20 12.50
CA ILE A 9 25.28 33.76 11.25
C ILE A 9 25.61 32.27 11.38
N TRP A 10 24.92 31.40 10.65
CA TRP A 10 25.27 29.99 10.52
C TRP A 10 26.42 29.84 9.52
N ASN A 11 27.59 29.46 10.05
CA ASN A 11 28.82 29.21 9.31
C ASN A 11 28.72 27.87 8.58
N GLN A 12 28.43 27.89 7.28
CA GLN A 12 28.54 26.71 6.40
C GLN A 12 30.03 26.48 6.08
N ARG A 13 30.63 25.50 6.76
CA ARG A 13 31.95 24.98 6.38
C ARG A 13 31.79 24.01 5.21
N TRP A 14 32.06 24.51 4.01
CA TRP A 14 32.25 23.69 2.82
C TRP A 14 33.54 22.90 2.94
N VAL A 15 33.45 21.58 3.10
CA VAL A 15 34.64 20.71 2.99
C VAL A 15 34.89 20.48 1.50
N ARG A 16 35.95 21.12 1.01
CA ARG A 16 36.49 20.84 -0.34
C ARG A 16 37.23 19.52 -0.30
N MET A 17 36.76 18.52 -1.03
CA MET A 17 37.53 17.34 -1.35
C MET A 17 38.41 17.60 -2.56
N PRO A 18 39.70 17.19 -2.55
CA PRO A 18 40.58 17.35 -3.68
C PRO A 18 40.29 16.34 -4.78
N LEU A 19 40.28 16.81 -6.03
CA LEU A 19 40.39 15.98 -7.21
C LEU A 19 41.79 15.33 -7.22
N GLY A 20 41.83 14.00 -7.28
CA GLY A 20 43.08 13.28 -7.40
C GLY A 20 42.90 11.93 -8.10
N VAL A 21 43.47 11.87 -9.28
CA VAL A 21 44.07 10.70 -9.97
C VAL A 21 43.14 9.70 -10.67
N ILE A 22 43.09 9.88 -11.98
CA ILE A 22 42.79 8.88 -13.01
C ILE A 22 43.91 7.86 -13.00
N ALA A 23 43.59 6.57 -12.78
CA ALA A 23 44.46 5.46 -13.08
C ALA A 23 43.72 4.47 -14.00
N THR A 24 44.18 4.44 -15.21
CA THR A 24 43.91 3.44 -16.26
C THR A 24 44.35 2.06 -15.81
N GLY A 25 43.47 1.07 -15.86
CA GLY A 25 43.80 -0.34 -15.61
C GLY A 25 43.08 -1.26 -16.59
N LEU A 26 43.86 -1.86 -17.42
CA LEU A 26 43.62 -2.75 -18.56
C LEU A 26 42.59 -3.87 -18.34
N ALA A 27 41.97 -4.18 -19.46
CA ALA A 27 41.20 -5.37 -19.79
C ALA A 27 41.82 -6.70 -19.30
N SER A 28 40.97 -7.58 -18.77
CA SER A 28 41.21 -9.02 -18.75
C SER A 28 39.96 -9.72 -19.25
N LEU A 29 40.01 -10.08 -20.54
CA LEU A 29 39.15 -11.09 -21.14
C LEU A 29 39.53 -12.47 -20.51
N LEU A 30 38.59 -13.10 -19.84
CA LEU A 30 38.61 -14.52 -19.54
C LEU A 30 37.36 -15.14 -20.17
N ALA A 31 37.62 -15.72 -21.36
CA ALA A 31 36.70 -16.62 -22.01
C ALA A 31 36.60 -17.91 -21.18
N PHE A 32 35.43 -18.21 -20.64
CA PHE A 32 35.11 -19.52 -20.09
C PHE A 32 34.41 -20.34 -21.16
N HIS A 33 35.08 -21.41 -21.55
CA HIS A 33 34.63 -22.41 -22.51
C HIS A 33 33.40 -23.13 -22.00
N VAL A 34 32.43 -23.23 -22.89
CA VAL A 34 31.25 -24.10 -22.83
C VAL A 34 31.75 -25.55 -22.95
N GLY A 35 31.58 -26.31 -21.89
CA GLY A 35 31.66 -27.78 -21.95
C GLY A 35 30.26 -28.32 -22.23
N GLN A 36 30.07 -28.83 -23.45
CA GLN A 36 28.90 -29.64 -23.80
C GLN A 36 29.19 -31.09 -23.39
N ASP A 37 28.50 -31.56 -22.36
CA ASP A 37 28.37 -33.01 -22.14
C ASP A 37 26.92 -33.41 -22.42
N ILE A 38 26.76 -34.02 -23.59
CA ILE A 38 25.55 -34.72 -24.02
C ILE A 38 25.62 -36.11 -23.38
N ALA A 39 24.82 -36.38 -22.37
CA ALA A 39 24.52 -37.72 -21.89
C ALA A 39 23.25 -38.22 -22.58
N GLU A 40 23.43 -39.04 -23.60
CA GLU A 40 22.39 -39.94 -24.15
C GLU A 40 21.92 -40.88 -23.05
N VAL A 41 20.67 -40.79 -22.63
CA VAL A 41 20.03 -41.85 -21.86
C VAL A 41 19.07 -42.58 -22.77
N ALA A 42 19.42 -43.85 -23.00
CA ALA A 42 18.74 -44.81 -23.83
C ALA A 42 17.27 -45.00 -23.47
N PHE A 43 16.46 -45.10 -24.52
CA PHE A 43 15.08 -45.57 -24.48
C PHE A 43 15.01 -47.03 -24.01
N GLY A 44 14.40 -47.24 -22.84
CA GLY A 44 13.97 -48.57 -22.42
C GLY A 44 12.52 -48.78 -22.86
N GLU A 45 12.30 -49.61 -23.85
CA GLU A 45 10.98 -50.12 -24.21
C GLU A 45 10.47 -51.07 -23.10
N GLY A 46 9.51 -50.58 -22.29
CA GLY A 46 8.75 -51.38 -21.35
C GLY A 46 7.41 -51.74 -21.95
N THR A 47 7.27 -52.99 -22.34
CA THR A 47 6.02 -53.60 -22.82
C THR A 47 4.90 -53.45 -21.78
N ALA A 48 3.82 -52.77 -22.14
CA ALA A 48 2.60 -52.66 -21.34
C ALA A 48 1.83 -53.98 -21.40
N GLU A 49 1.78 -54.68 -20.27
CA GLU A 49 0.88 -55.82 -20.02
C GLU A 49 -0.51 -55.29 -19.70
N ALA A 50 -1.51 -55.66 -20.50
CA ALA A 50 -2.91 -55.29 -20.38
C ALA A 50 -3.56 -56.07 -19.23
N ALA A 51 -4.01 -55.37 -18.18
CA ALA A 51 -4.90 -55.88 -17.15
C ALA A 51 -6.39 -55.86 -17.62
N PRO A 52 -7.19 -56.86 -17.22
CA PRO A 52 -8.54 -57.04 -17.77
C PRO A 52 -9.53 -55.99 -17.20
N MET A 53 -10.34 -55.46 -18.12
CA MET A 53 -11.49 -54.62 -17.81
C MET A 53 -12.55 -55.38 -17.03
N ILE A 54 -12.80 -55.01 -15.78
CA ILE A 54 -14.00 -55.42 -15.05
C ILE A 54 -15.09 -54.39 -15.37
N ALA A 55 -16.14 -54.86 -16.03
CA ALA A 55 -17.36 -54.09 -16.32
C ALA A 55 -18.05 -53.71 -15.02
N ALA A 56 -18.10 -52.44 -14.68
CA ALA A 56 -18.90 -51.91 -13.57
C ALA A 56 -20.34 -51.67 -14.06
N ALA A 57 -21.29 -52.22 -13.33
CA ALA A 57 -22.73 -52.06 -13.55
C ALA A 57 -23.19 -50.59 -13.34
N PRO A 58 -24.27 -50.15 -13.99
CA PRO A 58 -24.74 -48.78 -13.87
C PRO A 58 -25.36 -48.52 -12.48
N THR A 59 -24.80 -47.55 -11.76
CA THR A 59 -25.37 -47.03 -10.52
C THR A 59 -26.55 -46.11 -10.84
N PRO A 60 -27.70 -46.21 -10.13
CA PRO A 60 -28.87 -45.37 -10.40
C PRO A 60 -28.55 -43.91 -10.01
N GLY A 61 -28.89 -42.99 -10.92
CA GLY A 61 -28.66 -41.56 -10.80
C GLY A 61 -29.32 -40.95 -9.56
N ILE A 62 -28.49 -40.43 -8.64
CA ILE A 62 -28.95 -39.49 -7.63
C ILE A 62 -29.01 -38.12 -8.29
N ALA A 63 -30.24 -37.63 -8.49
CA ALA A 63 -30.47 -36.26 -8.95
C ALA A 63 -29.86 -35.28 -7.97
N ALA A 64 -28.85 -34.51 -8.40
CA ALA A 64 -28.30 -33.42 -7.63
C ALA A 64 -29.40 -32.39 -7.36
N PRO A 65 -29.59 -31.94 -6.11
CA PRO A 65 -30.49 -30.83 -5.85
C PRO A 65 -29.92 -29.58 -6.54
N LYS A 66 -30.74 -28.94 -7.38
CA LYS A 66 -30.48 -27.59 -7.88
C LYS A 66 -30.38 -26.68 -6.65
N SER A 67 -29.15 -26.42 -6.21
CA SER A 67 -28.86 -25.38 -5.20
C SER A 67 -29.30 -24.06 -5.82
N ALA A 68 -30.45 -23.57 -5.38
CA ALA A 68 -30.87 -22.22 -5.63
C ALA A 68 -29.80 -21.33 -4.94
N LEU A 69 -29.00 -20.64 -5.75
CA LEU A 69 -28.07 -19.64 -5.31
C LEU A 69 -28.90 -18.51 -4.66
N ALA A 70 -29.14 -18.64 -3.34
CA ALA A 70 -29.78 -17.60 -2.57
C ALA A 70 -28.90 -16.35 -2.71
N ALA A 71 -29.43 -15.32 -3.34
CA ALA A 71 -28.77 -14.01 -3.41
C ALA A 71 -28.43 -13.58 -1.99
N ALA A 72 -27.14 -13.39 -1.73
CA ALA A 72 -26.66 -12.85 -0.45
C ALA A 72 -27.44 -11.56 -0.14
N PRO A 73 -27.89 -11.37 1.11
CA PRO A 73 -28.59 -10.16 1.48
C PRO A 73 -27.72 -8.95 1.17
N LYS A 74 -28.19 -8.05 0.30
CA LYS A 74 -27.54 -6.78 0.02
C LYS A 74 -27.54 -6.02 1.33
N THR A 75 -26.37 -5.80 1.92
CA THR A 75 -26.19 -4.90 3.06
C THR A 75 -26.82 -3.55 2.70
N PRO A 76 -27.75 -3.01 3.50
CA PRO A 76 -28.35 -1.71 3.22
C PRO A 76 -27.26 -0.65 3.04
N ALA A 77 -27.42 0.23 2.04
CA ALA A 77 -26.53 1.37 1.89
C ALA A 77 -26.53 2.21 3.19
N PRO A 78 -25.39 2.69 3.65
CA PRO A 78 -25.33 3.52 4.85
C PRO A 78 -26.25 4.75 4.71
N ALA A 79 -26.86 5.17 5.80
CA ALA A 79 -27.68 6.38 5.81
C ALA A 79 -26.83 7.60 5.39
N PRO A 80 -27.41 8.62 4.73
CA PRO A 80 -26.69 9.81 4.26
C PRO A 80 -25.92 10.54 5.37
N ASP A 81 -26.41 10.48 6.61
CA ASP A 81 -25.77 11.09 7.80
C ASP A 81 -24.72 10.17 8.45
N SER A 82 -24.49 8.98 7.90
CA SER A 82 -23.47 8.07 8.40
C SER A 82 -22.07 8.71 8.30
N PRO A 83 -21.21 8.55 9.31
CA PRO A 83 -19.81 8.98 9.24
C PRO A 83 -19.00 8.22 8.16
N PHE A 84 -19.59 7.17 7.59
CA PHE A 84 -19.01 6.32 6.55
C PHE A 84 -19.54 6.64 5.14
N VAL A 85 -20.12 7.82 4.95
CA VAL A 85 -20.50 8.38 3.65
C VAL A 85 -19.68 9.63 3.40
N VAL A 86 -19.23 9.84 2.17
CA VAL A 86 -18.50 11.05 1.78
C VAL A 86 -19.43 12.26 1.85
N LYS A 87 -19.23 13.15 2.82
CA LYS A 87 -20.02 14.38 3.01
C LYS A 87 -19.38 15.59 2.34
N SER A 88 -18.04 15.66 2.34
CA SER A 88 -17.31 16.70 1.61
C SER A 88 -15.91 16.23 1.22
N ILE A 89 -15.40 16.83 0.16
CA ILE A 89 -14.06 16.61 -0.38
C ILE A 89 -13.27 17.92 -0.29
N LEU A 90 -11.96 17.83 -0.07
CA LEU A 90 -11.08 19.00 -0.06
C LEU A 90 -11.08 19.67 -1.45
N PRO A 91 -11.15 21.01 -1.53
CA PRO A 91 -11.15 21.75 -2.79
C PRO A 91 -9.74 21.83 -3.37
N ILE A 92 -9.22 20.71 -3.87
CA ILE A 92 -7.92 20.64 -4.50
C ILE A 92 -8.10 20.85 -6.00
N ASN A 93 -7.64 21.99 -6.52
CA ASN A 93 -7.83 22.41 -7.91
C ASN A 93 -6.65 22.04 -8.81
N GLU A 94 -5.68 21.28 -8.32
CA GLU A 94 -4.50 20.86 -9.05
C GLU A 94 -4.20 19.37 -8.80
N PRO A 95 -3.50 18.67 -9.69
CA PRO A 95 -3.10 17.29 -9.44
C PRO A 95 -2.21 17.17 -8.20
N ILE A 96 -2.50 16.18 -7.34
CA ILE A 96 -1.69 15.89 -6.16
C ILE A 96 -0.36 15.29 -6.63
N ARG A 97 0.72 16.05 -6.46
CA ARG A 97 2.07 15.66 -6.90
C ARG A 97 2.81 14.90 -5.81
N PHE A 98 3.76 14.04 -6.18
CA PHE A 98 4.66 13.38 -5.24
C PHE A 98 5.34 14.39 -4.32
N GLY A 99 5.38 14.09 -3.02
CA GLY A 99 5.92 14.97 -1.97
C GLY A 99 4.99 16.10 -1.54
N LYS A 100 3.85 16.29 -2.20
CA LYS A 100 2.84 17.28 -1.82
C LYS A 100 1.70 16.62 -1.04
N PHE A 101 1.14 17.38 -0.11
CA PHE A 101 -0.07 17.01 0.61
C PHE A 101 -0.91 18.26 0.92
N TYR A 102 -2.17 18.02 1.22
CA TYR A 102 -3.17 19.01 1.62
C TYR A 102 -3.75 18.57 2.95
N TRP A 103 -3.96 19.52 3.86
CA TRP A 103 -4.51 19.23 5.19
C TRP A 103 -5.32 20.42 5.70
N ASP A 104 -6.62 20.21 5.94
CA ASP A 104 -7.53 21.22 6.47
C ASP A 104 -8.60 20.55 7.34
N GLU A 105 -8.47 20.69 8.66
CA GLU A 105 -9.40 20.14 9.64
C GLU A 105 -10.60 21.05 9.90
N THR A 106 -10.57 22.30 9.43
CA THR A 106 -11.60 23.31 9.77
C THR A 106 -12.96 22.99 9.17
N ARG A 107 -13.00 22.16 8.13
CA ARG A 107 -14.20 21.77 7.39
C ARG A 107 -14.93 20.57 7.99
N ALA A 108 -14.37 19.91 8.96
CA ALA A 108 -14.93 18.74 9.61
C ALA A 108 -15.26 19.01 11.07
N PRO A 109 -16.21 18.29 11.68
CA PRO A 109 -16.44 18.35 13.12
C PRO A 109 -15.12 18.09 13.88
N ALA A 110 -14.95 18.74 15.04
CA ALA A 110 -13.74 18.58 15.86
C ALA A 110 -13.54 17.13 16.34
N GLN A 111 -14.61 16.36 16.43
CA GLN A 111 -14.66 14.96 16.85
C GLN A 111 -15.42 14.13 15.82
N GLY A 112 -15.12 12.84 15.73
CA GLY A 112 -15.83 11.91 14.86
C GLY A 112 -14.96 10.70 14.49
N PRO A 113 -15.58 9.64 13.95
CA PRO A 113 -14.87 8.49 13.42
C PRO A 113 -13.90 8.89 12.30
N LEU A 114 -12.71 8.29 12.33
CA LEU A 114 -11.69 8.47 11.29
C LEU A 114 -11.74 7.27 10.33
N VAL A 115 -11.69 7.57 9.03
CA VAL A 115 -11.53 6.57 7.97
C VAL A 115 -10.46 7.06 7.01
N VAL A 116 -9.55 6.16 6.66
CA VAL A 116 -8.52 6.43 5.66
C VAL A 116 -8.83 5.63 4.41
N THR A 117 -8.77 6.25 3.25
CA THR A 117 -8.90 5.57 1.96
C THR A 117 -7.63 5.73 1.15
N ILE A 118 -7.25 4.68 0.44
CA ILE A 118 -6.06 4.63 -0.41
C ILE A 118 -6.47 4.06 -1.75
N ASP A 119 -6.22 4.81 -2.83
CA ASP A 119 -6.36 4.31 -4.19
C ASP A 119 -4.97 4.06 -4.79
N LEU A 120 -4.67 2.79 -5.08
CA LEU A 120 -3.37 2.37 -5.59
C LEU A 120 -3.14 2.79 -7.05
N THR A 121 -4.20 2.86 -7.88
CA THR A 121 -4.11 3.34 -9.27
C THR A 121 -3.89 4.85 -9.30
N ALA A 122 -4.67 5.61 -8.54
CA ALA A 122 -4.51 7.08 -8.44
C ALA A 122 -3.25 7.47 -7.66
N ARG A 123 -2.70 6.56 -6.84
CA ARG A 123 -1.61 6.81 -5.90
C ARG A 123 -1.93 7.95 -4.91
N VAL A 124 -3.13 7.92 -4.37
CA VAL A 124 -3.62 8.93 -3.45
C VAL A 124 -4.13 8.28 -2.16
N ILE A 125 -3.82 8.91 -1.04
CA ILE A 125 -4.42 8.66 0.26
C ILE A 125 -5.33 9.83 0.62
N SER A 126 -6.51 9.55 1.16
CA SER A 126 -7.45 10.54 1.71
C SER A 126 -7.82 10.17 3.14
N VAL A 127 -7.92 11.18 4.01
CA VAL A 127 -8.30 11.04 5.41
C VAL A 127 -9.64 11.72 5.62
N PHE A 128 -10.62 10.96 6.10
CA PHE A 128 -11.96 11.45 6.40
C PHE A 128 -12.22 11.43 7.91
N ARG A 129 -12.79 12.51 8.42
CA ARG A 129 -13.34 12.58 9.78
C ARG A 129 -14.83 12.88 9.70
N ASP A 130 -15.65 11.96 10.22
CA ASP A 130 -17.11 12.03 10.11
C ASP A 130 -17.62 12.23 8.66
N GLY A 131 -16.99 11.57 7.68
CA GLY A 131 -17.32 11.69 6.25
C GLY A 131 -16.77 12.94 5.54
N HIS A 132 -16.10 13.85 6.25
CA HIS A 132 -15.46 15.02 5.67
C HIS A 132 -13.98 14.78 5.41
N GLU A 133 -13.52 14.97 4.17
CA GLU A 133 -12.12 14.87 3.83
C GLU A 133 -11.34 16.02 4.47
N ILE A 134 -10.33 15.68 5.29
CA ILE A 134 -9.47 16.62 6.01
C ILE A 134 -8.02 16.55 5.58
N GLY A 135 -7.64 15.52 4.82
CA GLY A 135 -6.27 15.37 4.34
C GLY A 135 -6.20 14.54 3.07
N ALA A 136 -5.32 14.93 2.14
CA ALA A 136 -5.02 14.18 0.93
C ALA A 136 -3.54 14.30 0.57
N ALA A 137 -2.91 13.21 0.08
CA ALA A 137 -1.52 13.19 -0.33
C ALA A 137 -1.26 12.19 -1.45
N ALA A 138 -0.19 12.41 -2.22
CA ALA A 138 0.38 11.37 -3.07
C ALA A 138 1.13 10.35 -2.22
N ILE A 139 1.13 9.08 -2.67
CA ILE A 139 1.74 7.97 -1.94
C ILE A 139 2.81 7.24 -2.75
N LEU A 140 3.72 6.57 -2.04
CA LEU A 140 4.45 5.41 -2.54
C LEU A 140 3.67 4.15 -2.18
N LYS A 141 3.68 3.16 -3.07
CA LYS A 141 3.09 1.83 -2.86
C LYS A 141 4.08 0.73 -3.17
N GLY A 142 3.73 -0.50 -2.86
CA GLY A 142 4.51 -1.67 -3.20
C GLY A 142 4.70 -1.82 -4.71
N TYR A 143 5.84 -2.43 -5.09
CA TYR A 143 6.13 -2.78 -6.49
C TYR A 143 5.56 -4.17 -6.85
N SER A 144 5.74 -4.60 -8.12
CA SER A 144 5.09 -5.82 -8.66
C SER A 144 5.32 -7.10 -7.85
N GLU A 145 6.54 -7.30 -7.35
CA GLU A 145 6.92 -8.50 -6.60
C GLU A 145 6.52 -8.44 -5.11
N LYS A 146 6.23 -7.22 -4.62
CA LYS A 146 5.74 -6.96 -3.26
C LYS A 146 4.64 -5.90 -3.29
N PRO A 147 3.45 -6.24 -3.81
CA PRO A 147 2.36 -5.29 -3.95
C PRO A 147 1.75 -4.92 -2.60
N THR A 148 1.20 -3.71 -2.53
CA THR A 148 0.33 -3.32 -1.42
C THR A 148 -0.99 -4.08 -1.56
N PRO A 149 -1.49 -4.78 -0.52
CA PRO A 149 -2.75 -5.51 -0.58
C PRO A 149 -3.95 -4.55 -0.63
N THR A 150 -5.01 -4.95 -1.33
CA THR A 150 -6.31 -4.28 -1.29
C THR A 150 -7.20 -4.89 -0.20
N GLY A 151 -8.13 -4.11 0.33
CA GLY A 151 -9.06 -4.57 1.37
C GLY A 151 -9.36 -3.51 2.42
N VAL A 152 -9.98 -3.95 3.52
CA VAL A 152 -10.29 -3.12 4.68
C VAL A 152 -9.47 -3.61 5.88
N PHE A 153 -8.63 -2.76 6.40
CA PHE A 153 -7.67 -3.08 7.46
C PHE A 153 -7.91 -2.18 8.67
N PRO A 154 -7.93 -2.72 9.90
CA PRO A 154 -7.86 -1.90 11.09
C PRO A 154 -6.42 -1.44 11.34
N ILE A 155 -6.25 -0.27 11.95
CA ILE A 155 -4.95 0.11 12.51
C ILE A 155 -4.71 -0.74 13.75
N THR A 156 -3.69 -1.61 13.73
CA THR A 156 -3.41 -2.59 14.80
C THR A 156 -2.28 -2.16 15.73
N GLN A 157 -1.39 -1.26 15.27
CA GLN A 157 -0.27 -0.72 16.05
C GLN A 157 0.04 0.69 15.58
N LYS A 158 0.54 1.50 16.52
CA LYS A 158 1.07 2.86 16.28
C LYS A 158 2.44 2.98 16.92
N ASP A 159 3.42 3.48 16.16
CA ASP A 159 4.77 3.71 16.66
C ASP A 159 5.37 4.93 15.94
N ALA A 160 5.74 5.97 16.72
CA ALA A 160 6.21 7.23 16.16
C ALA A 160 7.62 7.14 15.58
N ASP A 161 8.46 6.31 16.19
CA ASP A 161 9.91 6.21 15.89
C ASP A 161 10.29 4.80 15.38
N HIS A 162 9.34 4.15 14.68
CA HIS A 162 9.51 2.78 14.21
C HIS A 162 10.66 2.63 13.22
N VAL A 163 11.42 1.54 13.37
CA VAL A 163 12.43 1.08 12.41
C VAL A 163 12.05 -0.32 11.93
N SER A 164 12.07 -0.54 10.64
CA SER A 164 11.77 -1.85 10.05
C SER A 164 12.80 -2.89 10.48
N ASN A 165 12.35 -3.97 11.12
CA ASN A 165 13.22 -5.09 11.52
C ASN A 165 13.78 -5.89 10.33
N ILE A 166 13.16 -5.77 9.14
CA ILE A 166 13.54 -6.52 7.94
C ILE A 166 14.52 -5.71 7.07
N TYR A 167 14.29 -4.38 7.00
CA TYR A 167 15.01 -3.51 6.05
C TYR A 167 15.93 -2.50 6.74
N ASP A 168 15.95 -2.47 8.08
CA ASP A 168 16.69 -1.48 8.89
C ASP A 168 16.46 -0.04 8.40
N ALA A 169 15.23 0.26 8.04
CA ALA A 169 14.82 1.54 7.46
C ALA A 169 13.88 2.29 8.40
N PRO A 170 14.09 3.60 8.61
CA PRO A 170 13.17 4.42 9.39
C PRO A 170 11.76 4.44 8.78
N MET A 171 10.76 4.26 9.63
CA MET A 171 9.34 4.31 9.29
C MET A 171 8.61 5.27 10.27
N PRO A 172 8.92 6.57 10.27
CA PRO A 172 8.37 7.51 11.25
C PRO A 172 6.85 7.57 11.16
N TYR A 173 6.20 7.69 12.32
CA TYR A 173 4.74 7.76 12.46
C TYR A 173 4.01 6.54 11.89
N MET A 174 4.56 5.35 12.11
CA MET A 174 4.05 4.10 11.58
C MET A 174 2.67 3.76 12.14
N LEU A 175 1.75 3.37 11.25
CA LEU A 175 0.44 2.81 11.52
C LEU A 175 0.37 1.42 10.85
N ARG A 176 0.42 0.34 11.63
CA ARG A 176 0.40 -1.03 11.12
C ARG A 176 -1.01 -1.44 10.72
N LEU A 177 -1.14 -2.10 9.58
CA LEU A 177 -2.40 -2.57 9.02
C LEU A 177 -2.53 -4.09 9.03
N THR A 178 -1.44 -4.83 8.77
CA THR A 178 -1.45 -6.28 8.63
C THR A 178 -0.45 -6.96 9.55
N ASN A 179 -0.64 -8.26 9.80
CA ASN A 179 0.23 -9.04 10.66
C ASN A 179 1.62 -9.25 10.07
N ASP A 180 1.74 -9.29 8.74
CA ASP A 180 3.01 -9.39 8.01
C ASP A 180 3.76 -8.06 7.86
N GLY A 181 3.22 -6.96 8.44
CA GLY A 181 3.94 -5.71 8.62
C GLY A 181 3.62 -4.60 7.65
N ILE A 182 2.63 -4.76 6.75
CA ILE A 182 2.20 -3.65 5.89
C ILE A 182 1.68 -2.50 6.75
N SER A 183 2.20 -1.30 6.49
CA SER A 183 1.96 -0.12 7.33
C SER A 183 1.88 1.15 6.49
N ILE A 184 1.23 2.18 7.02
CA ILE A 184 1.37 3.57 6.55
C ILE A 184 2.48 4.21 7.38
N HIS A 185 3.42 4.93 6.75
CA HIS A 185 4.49 5.62 7.47
C HIS A 185 5.02 6.82 6.69
N GLY A 186 5.69 7.73 7.38
CA GLY A 186 6.41 8.84 6.77
C GLY A 186 7.55 8.36 5.88
N SER A 187 7.67 9.00 4.71
CA SER A 187 8.66 8.62 3.70
C SER A 187 8.98 9.80 2.79
N LYS A 188 10.12 9.72 2.10
CA LYS A 188 10.45 10.64 1.01
C LYS A 188 9.67 10.24 -0.25
N VAL A 189 8.52 10.86 -0.45
CA VAL A 189 7.61 10.55 -1.57
C VAL A 189 8.06 11.24 -2.84
N GLU A 190 8.75 10.51 -3.71
CA GLU A 190 9.28 11.00 -4.99
C GLU A 190 8.91 10.07 -6.16
N LYS A 191 8.86 10.63 -7.38
CA LYS A 191 8.61 9.85 -8.59
C LYS A 191 9.74 8.84 -8.83
N GLY A 192 9.38 7.60 -9.14
CA GLY A 192 10.35 6.51 -9.40
C GLY A 192 10.67 5.67 -8.16
N TYR A 193 10.23 6.08 -6.98
CA TYR A 193 10.36 5.28 -5.76
C TYR A 193 9.15 4.37 -5.54
N ALA A 194 9.38 3.26 -4.86
CA ALA A 194 8.37 2.29 -4.43
C ALA A 194 8.73 1.75 -3.05
N THR A 195 7.82 1.04 -2.42
CA THR A 195 8.01 0.37 -1.14
C THR A 195 7.99 -1.16 -1.31
N ASN A 196 8.26 -1.89 -0.25
CA ASN A 196 8.09 -3.34 -0.17
C ASN A 196 6.68 -3.73 0.35
N GLY A 197 5.64 -3.05 -0.15
CA GLY A 197 4.24 -3.30 0.21
C GLY A 197 3.63 -2.22 1.11
N CYS A 198 4.41 -1.50 1.90
CA CYS A 198 3.93 -0.40 2.74
C CYS A 198 3.42 0.79 1.92
N ILE A 199 2.71 1.68 2.58
CA ILE A 199 2.23 2.95 2.04
C ILE A 199 3.11 4.07 2.59
N GLY A 200 4.03 4.59 1.76
CA GLY A 200 4.85 5.75 2.09
C GLY A 200 4.09 7.06 1.81
N VAL A 201 4.02 7.95 2.79
CA VAL A 201 3.39 9.27 2.66
C VAL A 201 4.36 10.37 3.07
N PRO A 202 4.17 11.65 2.67
CA PRO A 202 5.00 12.74 3.17
C PRO A 202 5.02 12.76 4.71
N GLU A 203 6.18 12.99 5.31
CA GLU A 203 6.37 12.83 6.77
C GLU A 203 5.44 13.72 7.60
N ASP A 204 5.24 14.98 7.18
CA ASP A 204 4.32 15.89 7.87
C ASP A 204 2.86 15.42 7.77
N PHE A 205 2.47 14.80 6.64
CA PHE A 205 1.17 14.17 6.51
C PHE A 205 1.05 12.97 7.45
N ALA A 206 2.07 12.10 7.50
CA ALA A 206 2.10 10.96 8.42
C ALA A 206 1.97 11.41 9.88
N ARG A 207 2.66 12.47 10.27
CA ARG A 207 2.59 13.07 11.61
C ARG A 207 1.17 13.57 11.95
N ASN A 208 0.51 14.24 11.01
CA ASN A 208 -0.85 14.73 11.21
C ASN A 208 -1.84 13.57 11.33
N LEU A 209 -1.77 12.59 10.44
CA LEU A 209 -2.60 11.38 10.51
C LEU A 209 -2.35 10.61 11.82
N PHE A 210 -1.09 10.43 12.22
CA PHE A 210 -0.73 9.72 13.44
C PHE A 210 -1.33 10.35 14.69
N LYS A 211 -1.41 11.68 14.79
CA LYS A 211 -2.02 12.40 15.92
C LYS A 211 -3.51 12.10 16.06
N LEU A 212 -4.21 11.93 14.96
CA LEU A 212 -5.67 11.73 14.93
C LEU A 212 -6.05 10.24 15.00
N ALA A 213 -5.29 9.38 14.33
CA ALA A 213 -5.57 7.97 14.19
C ALA A 213 -5.59 7.23 15.55
N ARG A 214 -6.51 6.30 15.70
CA ARG A 214 -6.66 5.41 16.86
C ARG A 214 -6.55 3.96 16.42
N LEU A 215 -6.21 3.08 17.36
CA LEU A 215 -6.29 1.64 17.10
C LEU A 215 -7.73 1.26 16.77
N GLY A 216 -7.90 0.43 15.72
CA GLY A 216 -9.21 0.03 15.22
C GLY A 216 -9.79 0.92 14.13
N ASP A 217 -9.28 2.15 13.92
CA ASP A 217 -9.70 2.99 12.80
C ASP A 217 -9.47 2.24 11.47
N LYS A 218 -10.40 2.43 10.52
CA LYS A 218 -10.41 1.67 9.27
C LYS A 218 -9.58 2.35 8.20
N VAL A 219 -8.78 1.54 7.53
CA VAL A 219 -8.02 1.90 6.33
C VAL A 219 -8.52 1.04 5.18
N ILE A 220 -9.02 1.67 4.13
CA ILE A 220 -9.60 1.02 2.95
C ILE A 220 -8.64 1.20 1.79
N ILE A 221 -8.10 0.12 1.28
CA ILE A 221 -7.15 0.12 0.15
C ILE A 221 -7.86 -0.44 -1.07
N THR A 222 -7.94 0.36 -2.12
CA THR A 222 -8.59 0.03 -3.40
C THR A 222 -7.63 0.20 -4.57
N ASP A 223 -8.02 -0.29 -5.74
CA ASP A 223 -7.26 -0.12 -6.97
C ASP A 223 -8.18 0.44 -8.07
N GLY A 224 -8.13 1.76 -8.28
CA GLY A 224 -8.90 2.48 -9.28
C GLY A 224 -10.34 2.85 -8.87
N LYS A 225 -10.68 2.80 -7.57
CA LYS A 225 -12.01 3.23 -7.10
C LYS A 225 -12.07 4.74 -6.91
N LYS A 226 -12.91 5.41 -7.69
CA LYS A 226 -13.24 6.83 -7.49
C LYS A 226 -14.41 6.95 -6.53
N MET A 227 -14.37 7.97 -5.66
CA MET A 227 -15.44 8.30 -4.74
C MET A 227 -15.92 9.74 -4.97
N THR A 228 -17.22 9.94 -4.83
CA THR A 228 -17.88 11.25 -4.92
C THR A 228 -18.71 11.51 -3.67
N ILE A 229 -19.17 12.75 -3.49
CA ILE A 229 -20.05 13.10 -2.36
C ILE A 229 -21.31 12.23 -2.43
N GLY A 230 -21.70 11.64 -1.29
CA GLY A 230 -22.81 10.71 -1.16
C GLY A 230 -22.42 9.24 -1.31
N ASP A 231 -21.21 8.93 -1.78
CA ASP A 231 -20.76 7.54 -1.89
C ASP A 231 -20.41 6.95 -0.51
N PRO A 232 -20.71 5.67 -0.29
CA PRO A 232 -20.28 4.98 0.91
C PRO A 232 -18.74 4.77 0.89
N ILE A 233 -18.07 5.21 1.95
CA ILE A 233 -16.63 5.01 2.13
C ILE A 233 -16.36 3.51 2.39
N LEU A 234 -17.21 2.87 3.22
CA LEU A 234 -17.15 1.43 3.58
C LEU A 234 -18.04 0.56 2.67
N ALA A 235 -18.18 0.84 1.38
CA ALA A 235 -18.93 -0.02 0.49
C ALA A 235 -18.11 -1.27 0.12
N GLY A 236 -18.57 -2.42 0.61
CA GLY A 236 -18.14 -3.76 0.15
C GLY A 236 -17.13 -4.46 1.05
N GLU A 237 -17.51 -4.80 2.29
CA GLU A 237 -17.01 -6.04 2.89
C GLU A 237 -17.59 -7.21 2.09
N HIS A 238 -16.97 -7.54 0.97
CA HIS A 238 -17.04 -8.90 0.49
C HIS A 238 -16.07 -9.71 1.35
N ALA A 239 -16.64 -10.33 2.39
CA ALA A 239 -15.99 -11.44 3.07
C ALA A 239 -15.63 -12.48 2.01
N SER A 240 -14.35 -12.73 1.82
CA SER A 240 -13.79 -13.92 1.19
C SER A 240 -13.38 -14.90 2.27
#